data_8b596d7a2dd92835f30e1142c632f072
#
_entry.id   8b596d7a2dd92835f30e1142c632f072
#
_cell.length_a   1.000
_cell.length_b   1.000
_cell.length_c   1.000
_cell.angle_alpha   90.00
_cell.angle_beta   90.00
_cell.angle_gamma   90.00
#
_symmetry.space_group_name_H-M   'P 1'
#
loop_
_entity.id
_entity.type
_entity.pdbx_description
1 polymer ?
#
loop_
_entity_poly.entity_id
_entity_poly.type
_entity_poly.pdbx_seq_one_letter_code
_entity_poly.pdbx_strand_id
1 'polypeptide(L)'
;MTVLAAVIDPDGRRVELSDERWRHIIRSDGHPELAGLQSEMLRAVQAPDRRQTAPRSNEEWFFLLEAGPSRWLQVVVAYEDDRGWIVTAFGRRKDP
;
A
#
# COMPACT_ATOMS: atom_id res chain seq x y z
N MET A 1 5.07 4.61 18.15
CA MET A 1 5.00 4.40 16.69
C MET A 1 4.99 5.73 15.99
N THR A 2 5.88 5.91 15.05
CA THR A 2 6.03 7.17 14.31
C THR A 2 5.38 7.04 12.94
N VAL A 3 4.58 8.04 12.57
CA VAL A 3 4.05 8.12 11.20
C VAL A 3 5.18 8.58 10.30
N LEU A 4 5.57 7.72 9.35
CA LEU A 4 6.63 8.01 8.41
C LEU A 4 6.12 8.87 7.25
N ALA A 5 4.92 8.59 6.78
CA ALA A 5 4.30 9.30 5.67
C ALA A 5 2.78 9.12 5.72
N ALA A 6 2.07 10.00 5.05
CA ALA A 6 0.63 9.90 4.91
C ALA A 6 0.21 10.44 3.56
N VAL A 7 -0.86 9.86 3.01
CA VAL A 7 -1.47 10.31 1.76
C VAL A 7 -2.99 10.33 1.95
N ILE A 8 -3.68 10.98 1.02
CA ILE A 8 -5.14 10.99 0.96
C ILE A 8 -5.55 10.04 -0.17
N ASP A 9 -6.42 9.08 0.14
CA ASP A 9 -6.93 8.15 -0.85
C ASP A 9 -7.97 8.83 -1.77
N PRO A 10 -8.44 8.15 -2.82
CA PRO A 10 -9.40 8.78 -3.73
C PRO A 10 -10.73 9.20 -3.08
N ASP A 11 -11.07 8.65 -1.93
CA ASP A 11 -12.29 9.00 -1.20
C ASP A 11 -12.08 10.10 -0.16
N GLY A 12 -10.86 10.64 -0.07
CA GLY A 12 -10.54 11.72 0.85
C GLY A 12 -10.15 11.26 2.24
N ARG A 13 -9.90 9.95 2.44
CA ARG A 13 -9.49 9.43 3.74
C ARG A 13 -7.98 9.49 3.89
N ARG A 14 -7.51 9.81 5.08
CA ARG A 14 -6.07 9.82 5.38
C ARG A 14 -5.57 8.40 5.59
N VAL A 15 -4.53 8.03 4.87
CA VAL A 15 -3.87 6.72 4.98
C VAL A 15 -2.43 6.94 5.42
N GLU A 16 -2.03 6.27 6.49
CA GLU A 16 -0.72 6.43 7.10
C GLU A 16 0.16 5.22 6.87
N LEU A 17 1.47 5.47 6.74
CA LEU A 17 2.50 4.45 6.77
C LEU A 17 3.37 4.71 7.99
N SER A 18 3.39 3.78 8.95
CA SER A 18 4.26 3.90 10.11
C SER A 18 5.68 3.44 9.78
N ASP A 19 6.67 3.96 10.52
CA ASP A 19 8.06 3.53 10.38
C ASP A 19 8.22 2.04 10.73
N GLU A 20 7.49 1.57 11.74
CA GLU A 20 7.50 0.17 12.13
C GLU A 20 6.98 -0.72 11.00
N ARG A 21 5.85 -0.31 10.39
CA ARG A 21 5.26 -1.08 9.29
C ARG A 21 6.16 -1.08 8.06
N TRP A 22 6.75 0.06 7.74
CA TRP A 22 7.69 0.16 6.63
C TRP A 22 8.87 -0.79 6.80
N ARG A 23 9.49 -0.79 7.99
CA ARG A 23 10.59 -1.70 8.27
C ARG A 23 10.17 -3.17 8.18
N HIS A 24 8.94 -3.47 8.62
CA HIS A 24 8.39 -4.82 8.54
C HIS A 24 8.21 -5.26 7.07
N ILE A 25 7.73 -4.37 6.23
CA ILE A 25 7.51 -4.66 4.79
C ILE A 25 8.82 -4.97 4.10
N ILE A 26 9.87 -4.20 4.34
CA ILE A 26 11.14 -4.30 3.62
C ILE A 26 12.17 -5.22 4.27
N ARG A 27 11.82 -5.93 5.33
CA ARG A 27 12.73 -6.89 5.96
C ARG A 27 13.17 -7.97 4.98
N SER A 28 14.31 -8.60 5.28
CA SER A 28 14.86 -9.66 4.43
C SER A 28 13.92 -10.84 4.22
N ASP A 29 13.05 -11.11 5.19
CA ASP A 29 12.03 -12.17 5.08
C ASP A 29 10.66 -11.63 4.63
N GLY A 30 10.58 -10.37 4.28
CA GLY A 30 9.39 -9.75 3.73
C GLY A 30 9.56 -9.43 2.25
N HIS A 31 9.50 -8.15 1.91
CA HIS A 31 9.61 -7.68 0.53
C HIS A 31 10.74 -6.63 0.40
N PRO A 32 12.02 -7.06 0.57
CA PRO A 32 13.14 -6.11 0.53
C PRO A 32 13.30 -5.42 -0.82
N GLU A 33 12.77 -6.01 -1.88
CA GLU A 33 12.77 -5.39 -3.21
C GLU A 33 12.00 -4.08 -3.24
N LEU A 34 11.14 -3.81 -2.27
CA LEU A 34 10.38 -2.57 -2.20
C LEU A 34 11.10 -1.44 -1.47
N ALA A 35 12.32 -1.65 -1.00
CA ALA A 35 13.03 -0.66 -0.18
C ALA A 35 13.15 0.71 -0.87
N GLY A 36 13.29 0.74 -2.20
CA GLY A 36 13.36 1.98 -2.98
C GLY A 36 12.03 2.46 -3.53
N LEU A 37 10.91 1.84 -3.14
CA LEU A 37 9.62 2.07 -3.78
C LEU A 37 8.57 2.67 -2.83
N GLN A 38 9.01 3.35 -1.77
CA GLN A 38 8.07 3.95 -0.82
C GLN A 38 7.15 4.97 -1.51
N SER A 39 7.69 5.84 -2.36
CA SER A 39 6.87 6.84 -3.03
C SER A 39 5.87 6.21 -4.00
N GLU A 40 6.24 5.12 -4.65
CA GLU A 40 5.33 4.37 -5.52
C GLU A 40 4.21 3.72 -4.72
N MET A 41 4.52 3.19 -3.53
CA MET A 41 3.50 2.66 -2.63
C MET A 41 2.47 3.73 -2.25
N LEU A 42 2.96 4.91 -1.89
CA LEU A 42 2.09 6.03 -1.50
C LEU A 42 1.25 6.50 -2.69
N ARG A 43 1.85 6.55 -3.87
CA ARG A 43 1.14 6.92 -5.09
C ARG A 43 0.05 5.90 -5.45
N ALA A 44 0.30 4.61 -5.21
CA ALA A 44 -0.70 3.58 -5.46
C ALA A 44 -1.97 3.81 -4.64
N VAL A 45 -1.84 4.29 -3.42
CA VAL A 45 -2.98 4.61 -2.57
C VAL A 45 -3.63 5.93 -2.99
N GLN A 46 -2.82 6.92 -3.34
CA GLN A 46 -3.30 8.26 -3.68
C GLN A 46 -4.00 8.29 -5.04
N ALA A 47 -3.44 7.61 -6.02
CA ALA A 47 -3.93 7.62 -7.41
C ALA A 47 -3.74 6.23 -8.04
N PRO A 48 -4.51 5.23 -7.61
CA PRO A 48 -4.36 3.87 -8.12
C PRO A 48 -4.83 3.75 -9.57
N ASP A 49 -4.22 2.82 -10.30
CA ASP A 49 -4.72 2.41 -11.61
C ASP A 49 -5.90 1.47 -11.47
N ARG A 50 -5.92 0.68 -10.39
CA ARG A 50 -7.04 -0.17 -10.04
C ARG A 50 -7.24 -0.18 -8.54
N ARG A 51 -8.46 -0.46 -8.13
CA ARG A 51 -8.85 -0.50 -6.73
C ARG A 51 -9.85 -1.62 -6.53
N GLN A 52 -9.73 -2.32 -5.42
CA GLN A 52 -10.56 -3.49 -5.16
C GLN A 52 -10.85 -3.57 -3.66
N THR A 53 -12.11 -3.83 -3.33
CA THR A 53 -12.47 -4.13 -1.94
C THR A 53 -12.03 -5.55 -1.64
N ALA A 54 -11.32 -5.73 -0.53
CA ALA A 54 -10.92 -7.05 -0.09
C ALA A 54 -12.13 -7.84 0.41
N PRO A 55 -12.05 -9.18 0.36
CA PRO A 55 -13.14 -10.01 0.89
C PRO A 55 -13.43 -9.74 2.36
N ARG A 56 -12.45 -9.30 3.11
CA ARG A 56 -12.63 -8.89 4.50
C ARG A 56 -12.97 -7.41 4.54
N SER A 57 -13.97 -7.07 5.31
CA SER A 57 -14.73 -5.82 5.21
C SER A 57 -13.94 -4.54 5.47
N ASN A 58 -12.81 -4.60 6.18
CA ASN A 58 -12.08 -3.39 6.54
C ASN A 58 -10.82 -3.16 5.71
N GLU A 59 -10.58 -3.98 4.68
CA GLU A 59 -9.39 -3.81 3.84
C GLU A 59 -9.79 -3.40 2.44
N GLU A 60 -8.90 -2.61 1.82
CA GLU A 60 -8.97 -2.30 0.39
C GLU A 60 -7.59 -2.50 -0.22
N TRP A 61 -7.59 -2.91 -1.49
CA TRP A 61 -6.39 -3.16 -2.25
C TRP A 61 -6.26 -2.11 -3.34
N PHE A 62 -5.07 -1.50 -3.40
CA PHE A 62 -4.75 -0.48 -4.39
C PHE A 62 -3.65 -1.02 -5.29
N PHE A 63 -3.78 -0.80 -6.59
CA PHE A 63 -2.86 -1.35 -7.58
C PHE A 63 -2.30 -0.24 -8.46
N LEU A 64 -0.98 -0.25 -8.64
CA LEU A 64 -0.30 0.68 -9.53
C LEU A 64 0.44 -0.14 -10.58
N LEU A 65 0.19 0.16 -11.86
CA LEU A 65 0.74 -0.59 -12.98
C LEU A 65 2.19 -0.18 -13.21
N GLU A 66 3.06 -1.18 -13.38
CA GLU A 66 4.46 -1.01 -13.77
C GLU A 66 5.26 -0.12 -12.83
N ALA A 67 4.87 -0.05 -11.57
CA ALA A 67 5.56 0.77 -10.58
C ALA A 67 6.43 -0.04 -9.63
N GLY A 68 6.29 -1.35 -9.63
CA GLY A 68 7.01 -2.22 -8.72
C GLY A 68 7.91 -3.21 -9.43
N PRO A 69 8.41 -4.23 -8.72
CA PRO A 69 9.30 -5.24 -9.28
C PRO A 69 8.59 -6.20 -10.23
N SER A 70 7.27 -6.16 -10.28
CA SER A 70 6.43 -6.97 -11.16
C SER A 70 5.49 -6.05 -11.92
N ARG A 71 4.56 -6.66 -12.69
CA ARG A 71 3.60 -5.90 -13.48
C ARG A 71 2.77 -4.94 -12.64
N TRP A 72 2.34 -5.39 -11.45
CA TRP A 72 1.53 -4.59 -10.55
C TRP A 72 2.22 -4.42 -9.21
N LEU A 73 2.09 -3.25 -8.62
CA LEU A 73 2.38 -3.02 -7.22
C LEU A 73 1.05 -3.01 -6.49
N GLN A 74 0.86 -3.97 -5.58
CA GLN A 74 -0.36 -4.06 -4.77
C GLN A 74 -0.08 -3.56 -3.37
N VAL A 75 -0.91 -2.64 -2.89
CA VAL A 75 -0.82 -2.10 -1.54
C VAL A 75 -2.11 -2.43 -0.80
N VAL A 76 -1.98 -3.03 0.36
CA VAL A 76 -3.11 -3.41 1.21
C VAL A 76 -3.26 -2.37 2.30
N VAL A 77 -4.46 -1.79 2.40
CA VAL A 77 -4.79 -0.76 3.39
C VAL A 77 -5.95 -1.26 4.24
N ALA A 78 -5.81 -1.15 5.55
CA ALA A 78 -6.89 -1.40 6.47
C ALA A 78 -7.49 -0.08 6.91
N TYR A 79 -8.81 -0.05 7.09
CA TYR A 79 -9.53 1.15 7.46
C TYR A 79 -10.30 0.97 8.75
N GLU A 80 -10.38 2.04 9.52
CA GLU A 80 -11.27 2.15 10.66
C GLU A 80 -11.89 3.54 10.59
N ASP A 81 -13.19 3.60 10.36
CA ASP A 81 -13.93 4.84 10.11
C ASP A 81 -13.34 5.57 8.88
N ASP A 82 -12.89 6.80 9.05
CA ASP A 82 -12.34 7.62 7.97
C ASP A 82 -10.81 7.63 7.93
N ARG A 83 -10.17 6.67 8.61
CA ARG A 83 -8.71 6.58 8.67
C ARG A 83 -8.24 5.24 8.18
N GLY A 84 -7.10 5.24 7.49
CA GLY A 84 -6.48 4.02 7.01
C GLY A 84 -5.01 3.94 7.37
N TRP A 85 -4.46 2.73 7.29
CA TRP A 85 -3.03 2.50 7.42
C TRP A 85 -2.61 1.38 6.47
N ILE A 86 -1.41 1.54 5.94
CA ILE A 86 -0.84 0.52 5.07
C ILE A 86 -0.46 -0.68 5.91
N VAL A 87 -0.95 -1.85 5.51
CA VAL A 87 -0.67 -3.12 6.18
C VAL A 87 0.54 -3.78 5.55
N THR A 88 0.55 -3.87 4.23
CA THR A 88 1.64 -4.48 3.48
C THR A 88 1.59 -4.03 2.02
N ALA A 89 2.64 -4.38 1.28
CA ALA A 89 2.70 -4.18 -0.17
C ALA A 89 3.57 -5.26 -0.78
N PHE A 90 3.32 -5.58 -2.04
CA PHE A 90 4.11 -6.58 -2.77
C PHE A 90 3.87 -6.45 -4.26
N GLY A 91 4.79 -7.05 -5.04
CA GLY A 91 4.63 -7.15 -6.48
C GLY A 91 3.66 -8.26 -6.85
N ARG A 92 2.93 -8.07 -7.93
CA ARG A 92 1.96 -9.04 -8.44
C ARG A 92 2.04 -9.11 -9.96
N ARG A 93 2.07 -10.31 -10.50
CA ARG A 93 2.15 -10.52 -11.95
C ARG A 93 0.80 -10.55 -12.62
N LYS A 94 -0.17 -11.18 -11.98
CA LYS A 94 -1.51 -11.37 -12.56
C LYS A 94 -2.32 -10.09 -12.40
N ASP A 95 -3.17 -9.84 -13.38
CA ASP A 95 -4.12 -8.75 -13.30
C ASP A 95 -5.06 -8.97 -12.11
N PRO A 96 -5.34 -7.91 -11.39
CA PRO A 96 -6.25 -7.99 -10.25
C PRO A 96 -7.71 -8.25 -10.64
#